data_09576d32194f730e788a0580f91296c7
#
_entry.id   09576d32194f730e788a0580f91296c7
#
_cell.length_a   1.000
_cell.length_b   1.000
_cell.length_c   1.000
_cell.angle_alpha   90.00
_cell.angle_beta   90.00
_cell.angle_gamma   90.00
#
_symmetry.space_group_name_H-M   'P 1'
#
loop_
_entity.id
_entity.type
_entity.pdbx_description
1 polymer ?
#
loop_
_entity_poly.entity_id
_entity_poly.type
_entity_poly.pdbx_seq_one_letter_code
_entity_poly.pdbx_strand_id
1 'polypeptide(L)'
;MDVKIAQNFKDCEQNFIRARDLSDRALKRGANVAVLPEAFNTGFNTAKFKELADLNAAYTKKFLSEISQKSGAILIGGAINSKQNKIYNSAFIYQNGAEILCYDKIHAFSLARENEIVSGGDKLGICEIKFKNRAVKIGVAICYDLRFGEIFRALALRGAQIVFVIAQFAQSRIEHFITLARARAIENQIFICAVNGCGDTGQGESFGGNSMLISPGGEIVARLGKKEAVKIAEADLDEILKFRAKMDLLKDMKPEIYKEF
;
A
#
# COMPACT_ATOMS: atom_id res chain seq x y z
N MET A 1 -7.68 -5.56 -6.74
CA MET A 1 -6.81 -6.73 -6.84
C MET A 1 -5.89 -6.77 -5.64
N ASP A 2 -5.74 -7.93 -5.00
CA ASP A 2 -4.88 -8.11 -3.84
C ASP A 2 -3.84 -9.19 -4.12
N VAL A 3 -2.58 -8.92 -3.81
CA VAL A 3 -1.52 -9.93 -3.78
C VAL A 3 -0.98 -10.00 -2.36
N LYS A 4 -1.05 -11.19 -1.74
CA LYS A 4 -0.47 -11.45 -0.42
C LYS A 4 0.75 -12.33 -0.54
N ILE A 5 1.78 -11.99 0.20
CA ILE A 5 3.01 -12.77 0.28
C ILE A 5 3.20 -13.25 1.71
N ALA A 6 3.35 -14.56 1.90
CA ALA A 6 3.93 -15.09 3.12
C ALA A 6 5.44 -14.83 3.06
N GLN A 7 5.96 -14.09 4.01
CA GLN A 7 7.35 -13.68 3.98
C GLN A 7 8.22 -14.61 4.83
N ASN A 8 9.32 -15.06 4.23
CA ASN A 8 10.38 -15.73 4.97
C ASN A 8 11.52 -14.72 5.17
N PHE A 9 11.71 -14.25 6.40
CA PHE A 9 12.70 -13.23 6.76
C PHE A 9 14.17 -13.66 6.60
N LYS A 10 14.42 -14.89 6.20
CA LYS A 10 15.78 -15.43 6.11
C LYS A 10 16.41 -15.31 4.72
N ASP A 11 15.60 -14.99 3.70
CA ASP A 11 16.04 -15.05 2.31
C ASP A 11 15.28 -14.04 1.43
N CYS A 12 15.93 -12.91 1.17
CA CYS A 12 15.37 -11.86 0.30
C CYS A 12 15.11 -12.39 -1.12
N GLU A 13 15.94 -13.30 -1.65
CA GLU A 13 15.75 -13.88 -2.97
C GLU A 13 14.43 -14.67 -3.04
N GLN A 14 14.12 -15.46 -2.02
CA GLN A 14 12.85 -16.19 -1.94
C GLN A 14 11.63 -15.25 -1.91
N ASN A 15 11.76 -14.09 -1.28
CA ASN A 15 10.71 -13.09 -1.29
C ASN A 15 10.43 -12.57 -2.71
N PHE A 16 11.46 -12.28 -3.51
CA PHE A 16 11.30 -11.89 -4.91
C PHE A 16 10.71 -13.01 -5.78
N ILE A 17 11.14 -14.27 -5.60
CA ILE A 17 10.59 -15.43 -6.31
C ILE A 17 9.09 -15.56 -6.03
N ARG A 18 8.68 -15.50 -4.77
CA ARG A 18 7.27 -15.56 -4.36
C ARG A 18 6.47 -14.38 -4.87
N ALA A 19 7.01 -13.15 -4.77
CA ALA A 19 6.39 -11.96 -5.29
C ALA A 19 6.13 -12.07 -6.80
N ARG A 20 7.07 -12.65 -7.56
CA ARG A 20 6.92 -12.89 -8.99
C ARG A 20 5.82 -13.90 -9.28
N ASP A 21 5.82 -15.08 -8.63
CA ASP A 21 4.76 -16.09 -8.83
C ASP A 21 3.36 -15.52 -8.55
N LEU A 22 3.19 -14.84 -7.42
CA LEU A 22 1.90 -14.25 -7.05
C LEU A 22 1.47 -13.12 -7.99
N SER A 23 2.41 -12.29 -8.44
CA SER A 23 2.14 -11.25 -9.44
C SER A 23 1.74 -11.86 -10.78
N ASP A 24 2.49 -12.84 -11.27
CA ASP A 24 2.19 -13.53 -12.54
C ASP A 24 0.82 -14.21 -12.50
N ARG A 25 0.47 -14.87 -11.39
CA ARG A 25 -0.86 -15.47 -11.20
C ARG A 25 -1.99 -14.45 -11.23
N ALA A 26 -1.78 -13.27 -10.66
CA ALA A 26 -2.75 -12.18 -10.72
C ALA A 26 -2.89 -11.62 -12.15
N LEU A 27 -1.77 -11.34 -12.80
CA LEU A 27 -1.72 -10.73 -14.12
C LEU A 27 -2.28 -11.66 -15.20
N LYS A 28 -1.98 -12.96 -15.14
CA LYS A 28 -2.59 -13.98 -16.01
C LYS A 28 -4.13 -14.05 -15.91
N ARG A 29 -4.70 -13.60 -14.79
CA ARG A 29 -6.14 -13.51 -14.55
C ARG A 29 -6.73 -12.14 -14.91
N GLY A 30 -5.97 -11.29 -15.62
CA GLY A 30 -6.43 -10.01 -16.15
C GLY A 30 -6.35 -8.82 -15.21
N ALA A 31 -5.56 -8.91 -14.13
CA ALA A 31 -5.39 -7.78 -13.23
C ALA A 31 -4.67 -6.61 -13.91
N ASN A 32 -5.19 -5.40 -13.74
CA ASN A 32 -4.58 -4.17 -14.24
C ASN A 32 -3.61 -3.55 -13.24
N VAL A 33 -3.78 -3.85 -11.96
CA VAL A 33 -2.91 -3.39 -10.87
C VAL A 33 -2.52 -4.59 -10.02
N ALA A 34 -1.24 -4.76 -9.76
CA ALA A 34 -0.71 -5.74 -8.83
C ALA A 34 -0.08 -5.02 -7.63
N VAL A 35 -0.50 -5.41 -6.43
CA VAL A 35 -0.05 -4.76 -5.19
C VAL A 35 0.63 -5.77 -4.28
N LEU A 36 1.88 -5.48 -3.94
CA LEU A 36 2.69 -6.22 -2.98
C LEU A 36 2.67 -5.51 -1.62
N PRO A 37 2.84 -6.24 -0.51
CA PRO A 37 2.83 -5.64 0.82
C PRO A 37 4.03 -4.71 1.08
N GLU A 38 4.00 -4.03 2.22
CA GLU A 38 5.12 -3.29 2.80
C GLU A 38 6.36 -4.17 2.92
N ALA A 39 7.53 -3.61 2.62
CA ALA A 39 8.82 -4.29 2.78
C ALA A 39 8.82 -5.74 2.28
N PHE A 40 8.15 -6.01 1.13
CA PHE A 40 8.05 -7.37 0.59
C PHE A 40 9.43 -7.97 0.28
N ASN A 41 10.42 -7.13 0.03
CA ASN A 41 11.79 -7.53 -0.27
C ASN A 41 12.51 -8.16 0.95
N THR A 42 12.33 -7.57 2.15
CA THR A 42 13.06 -7.96 3.36
C THR A 42 12.19 -8.57 4.45
N GLY A 43 10.87 -8.33 4.40
CA GLY A 43 10.00 -8.47 5.55
C GLY A 43 10.15 -7.32 6.55
N PHE A 44 9.28 -7.29 7.56
CA PHE A 44 9.27 -6.24 8.58
C PHE A 44 9.94 -6.72 9.87
N ASN A 45 11.27 -6.65 9.90
CA ASN A 45 12.08 -6.87 11.08
C ASN A 45 13.05 -5.70 11.27
N THR A 46 12.69 -4.74 12.12
CA THR A 46 13.44 -3.49 12.29
C THR A 46 14.89 -3.71 12.72
N ALA A 47 15.17 -4.75 13.52
CA ALA A 47 16.55 -5.07 13.93
C ALA A 47 17.48 -5.40 12.75
N LYS A 48 16.90 -5.83 11.60
CA LYS A 48 17.64 -6.20 10.41
C LYS A 48 17.59 -5.15 9.28
N PHE A 49 16.88 -4.05 9.45
CA PHE A 49 16.72 -3.06 8.40
C PHE A 49 18.04 -2.48 7.88
N LYS A 50 19.01 -2.26 8.78
CA LYS A 50 20.33 -1.75 8.38
C LYS A 50 21.12 -2.74 7.52
N GLU A 51 20.99 -4.03 7.81
CA GLU A 51 21.67 -5.10 7.08
C GLU A 51 21.00 -5.40 5.73
N LEU A 52 19.65 -5.41 5.72
CA LEU A 52 18.86 -5.88 4.57
C LEU A 52 18.37 -4.77 3.64
N ALA A 53 18.65 -3.50 3.95
CA ALA A 53 18.18 -2.39 3.12
C ALA A 53 18.75 -2.47 1.69
N ASP A 54 17.84 -2.43 0.71
CA ASP A 54 18.16 -2.44 -0.72
C ASP A 54 18.77 -1.07 -1.12
N LEU A 55 20.04 -1.06 -1.55
CA LEU A 55 20.73 0.17 -1.92
C LEU A 55 20.02 0.87 -3.09
N ASN A 56 19.51 2.09 -2.85
CA ASN A 56 18.68 2.87 -3.78
C ASN A 56 17.45 2.10 -4.28
N ALA A 57 17.01 1.08 -3.56
CA ALA A 57 15.96 0.14 -3.95
C ALA A 57 16.22 -0.53 -5.33
N ALA A 58 17.47 -0.75 -5.69
CA ALA A 58 17.88 -1.16 -7.04
C ALA A 58 17.24 -2.49 -7.48
N TYR A 59 17.26 -3.49 -6.60
CA TYR A 59 16.65 -4.80 -6.89
C TYR A 59 15.12 -4.71 -6.96
N THR A 60 14.51 -3.99 -6.02
CA THR A 60 13.05 -3.79 -5.97
C THR A 60 12.55 -3.02 -7.19
N LYS A 61 13.22 -1.93 -7.55
CA LYS A 61 12.89 -1.11 -8.72
C LYS A 61 12.99 -1.91 -10.02
N LYS A 62 14.09 -2.65 -10.20
CA LYS A 62 14.29 -3.56 -11.34
C LYS A 62 13.16 -4.58 -11.43
N PHE A 63 12.83 -5.23 -10.32
CA PHE A 63 11.76 -6.23 -10.23
C PHE A 63 10.40 -5.65 -10.66
N LEU A 64 10.00 -4.51 -10.10
CA LEU A 64 8.72 -3.87 -10.43
C LEU A 64 8.68 -3.38 -11.88
N SER A 65 9.79 -2.78 -12.35
CA SER A 65 9.94 -2.31 -13.73
C SER A 65 9.76 -3.45 -14.74
N GLU A 66 10.49 -4.55 -14.59
CA GLU A 66 10.42 -5.71 -15.49
C GLU A 66 9.01 -6.29 -15.61
N ILE A 67 8.32 -6.47 -14.45
CA ILE A 67 6.97 -7.05 -14.48
C ILE A 67 5.98 -6.06 -15.10
N SER A 68 6.05 -4.77 -14.74
CA SER A 68 5.14 -3.77 -15.29
C SER A 68 5.34 -3.57 -16.80
N GLN A 69 6.57 -3.61 -17.28
CA GLN A 69 6.88 -3.51 -18.72
C GLN A 69 6.36 -4.73 -19.49
N LYS A 70 6.59 -5.93 -18.96
CA LYS A 70 6.16 -7.17 -19.63
C LYS A 70 4.64 -7.35 -19.68
N SER A 71 3.93 -6.91 -18.62
CA SER A 71 2.49 -7.12 -18.48
C SER A 71 1.63 -5.94 -18.92
N GLY A 72 2.20 -4.73 -19.03
CA GLY A 72 1.46 -3.49 -19.18
C GLY A 72 0.67 -3.06 -17.93
N ALA A 73 0.74 -3.84 -16.85
CA ALA A 73 0.02 -3.55 -15.62
C ALA A 73 0.78 -2.55 -14.73
N ILE A 74 0.06 -1.96 -13.79
CA ILE A 74 0.61 -1.13 -12.74
C ILE A 74 1.10 -2.04 -11.61
N LEU A 75 2.34 -1.87 -11.19
CA LEU A 75 2.93 -2.58 -10.06
C LEU A 75 3.14 -1.62 -8.89
N ILE A 76 2.67 -2.04 -7.70
CA ILE A 76 2.87 -1.31 -6.45
C ILE A 76 3.55 -2.25 -5.46
N GLY A 77 4.64 -1.82 -4.84
CA GLY A 77 5.35 -2.64 -3.85
C GLY A 77 6.23 -1.81 -2.93
N GLY A 78 6.44 -2.31 -1.72
CA GLY A 78 7.24 -1.64 -0.69
C GLY A 78 8.61 -2.27 -0.49
N ALA A 79 9.61 -1.46 -0.16
CA ALA A 79 10.94 -1.91 0.22
C ALA A 79 11.52 -1.12 1.38
N ILE A 80 12.31 -1.80 2.20
CA ILE A 80 13.31 -1.12 3.02
C ILE A 80 14.50 -0.84 2.13
N ASN A 81 14.84 0.43 1.99
CA ASN A 81 15.94 0.85 1.12
C ASN A 81 16.86 1.85 1.81
N SER A 82 18.10 1.91 1.34
CA SER A 82 19.08 2.91 1.78
C SER A 82 19.38 3.87 0.63
N LYS A 83 19.28 5.16 0.88
CA LYS A 83 19.66 6.24 -0.04
C LYS A 83 20.25 7.40 0.75
N GLN A 84 21.30 8.05 0.23
CA GLN A 84 21.94 9.20 0.86
C GLN A 84 22.33 8.96 2.33
N ASN A 85 22.86 7.78 2.63
CA ASN A 85 23.27 7.33 3.98
C ASN A 85 22.11 7.27 4.99
N LYS A 86 20.87 7.23 4.55
CA LYS A 86 19.66 7.06 5.38
C LYS A 86 18.88 5.83 4.93
N ILE A 87 18.10 5.27 5.84
CA ILE A 87 17.19 4.15 5.58
C ILE A 87 15.77 4.70 5.50
N TYR A 88 15.03 4.20 4.53
CA TYR A 88 13.62 4.54 4.31
C TYR A 88 12.79 3.27 4.15
N ASN A 89 11.56 3.35 4.60
CA ASN A 89 10.50 2.42 4.25
C ASN A 89 9.70 3.05 3.11
N SER A 90 9.88 2.53 1.88
CA SER A 90 9.38 3.20 0.69
C SER A 90 8.40 2.34 -0.08
N ALA A 91 7.42 2.97 -0.72
CA ALA A 91 6.55 2.37 -1.71
C ALA A 91 6.86 2.92 -3.09
N PHE A 92 6.83 2.04 -4.09
CA PHE A 92 7.09 2.36 -5.49
C PHE A 92 5.89 2.00 -6.33
N ILE A 93 5.57 2.85 -7.32
CA ILE A 93 4.56 2.62 -8.34
C ILE A 93 5.23 2.63 -9.69
N TYR A 94 5.04 1.54 -10.45
CA TYR A 94 5.57 1.37 -11.80
C TYR A 94 4.45 1.17 -12.80
N GLN A 95 4.56 1.79 -13.98
CA GLN A 95 3.69 1.57 -15.13
C GLN A 95 4.51 1.51 -16.40
N ASN A 96 4.32 0.48 -17.23
CA ASN A 96 5.04 0.29 -18.50
C ASN A 96 6.57 0.36 -18.34
N GLY A 97 7.11 -0.18 -17.26
CA GLY A 97 8.54 -0.18 -16.94
C GLY A 97 9.08 1.11 -16.30
N ALA A 98 8.30 2.19 -16.29
CA ALA A 98 8.71 3.47 -15.71
C ALA A 98 8.26 3.62 -14.25
N GLU A 99 9.11 4.22 -13.41
CA GLU A 99 8.75 4.66 -12.06
C GLU A 99 7.83 5.87 -12.16
N ILE A 100 6.62 5.75 -11.62
CA ILE A 100 5.63 6.82 -11.57
C ILE A 100 5.69 7.56 -10.23
N LEU A 101 5.97 6.83 -9.16
CA LEU A 101 6.04 7.38 -7.81
C LEU A 101 7.02 6.59 -6.95
N CYS A 102 7.81 7.33 -6.16
CA CYS A 102 8.47 6.85 -4.96
C CYS A 102 7.91 7.62 -3.76
N TYR A 103 7.34 6.92 -2.81
CA TYR A 103 6.80 7.46 -1.55
C TYR A 103 7.58 6.89 -0.38
N ASP A 104 8.13 7.75 0.45
CA ASP A 104 8.73 7.36 1.73
C ASP A 104 7.68 7.50 2.84
N LYS A 105 7.54 6.48 3.67
CA LYS A 105 6.62 6.42 4.80
C LYS A 105 6.79 7.64 5.70
N ILE A 106 5.70 8.36 5.95
CA ILE A 106 5.73 9.57 6.78
C ILE A 106 5.83 9.20 8.25
N HIS A 107 5.03 8.23 8.71
CA HIS A 107 4.94 7.85 10.11
C HIS A 107 5.62 6.52 10.38
N ALA A 108 6.85 6.57 10.89
CA ALA A 108 7.56 5.38 11.35
C ALA A 108 6.91 4.81 12.61
N PHE A 109 6.83 3.47 12.70
CA PHE A 109 6.14 2.78 13.79
C PHE A 109 7.00 2.72 15.05
N SER A 110 6.72 3.62 16.00
CA SER A 110 7.50 3.80 17.24
C SER A 110 7.50 2.58 18.15
N LEU A 111 6.39 1.84 18.25
CA LEU A 111 6.31 0.62 19.07
C LEU A 111 7.30 -0.47 18.63
N ALA A 112 7.62 -0.53 17.33
CA ALA A 112 8.66 -1.41 16.80
C ALA A 112 10.03 -0.72 16.67
N ARG A 113 10.18 0.47 17.24
CA ARG A 113 11.41 1.29 17.18
C ARG A 113 11.86 1.59 15.74
N GLU A 114 10.92 1.57 14.78
CA GLU A 114 11.21 1.89 13.39
C GLU A 114 11.74 3.33 13.25
N ASN A 115 11.20 4.26 14.05
CA ASN A 115 11.60 5.68 14.07
C ASN A 115 13.06 5.92 14.52
N GLU A 116 13.72 4.93 15.11
CA GLU A 116 15.15 5.02 15.49
C GLU A 116 16.08 4.62 14.31
N ILE A 117 15.51 4.01 13.27
CA ILE A 117 16.28 3.42 12.17
C ILE A 117 15.89 4.05 10.83
N VAL A 118 14.60 4.29 10.62
CA VAL A 118 14.02 4.75 9.36
C VAL A 118 13.76 6.25 9.42
N SER A 119 14.22 6.97 8.41
CA SER A 119 13.90 8.39 8.24
C SER A 119 12.47 8.54 7.70
N GLY A 120 11.71 9.47 8.25
CA GLY A 120 10.38 9.81 7.77
C GLY A 120 10.42 10.51 6.40
N GLY A 121 9.38 10.26 5.59
CA GLY A 121 9.12 11.00 4.37
C GLY A 121 8.55 12.40 4.64
N ASP A 122 8.63 13.27 3.64
CA ASP A 122 8.20 14.67 3.70
C ASP A 122 7.13 15.05 2.66
N LYS A 123 6.63 14.07 1.90
CA LYS A 123 5.68 14.26 0.80
C LYS A 123 4.56 13.24 0.82
N LEU A 124 3.38 13.68 0.39
CA LEU A 124 2.27 12.75 0.19
C LEU A 124 2.51 11.83 -1.00
N GLY A 125 2.16 10.57 -0.84
CA GLY A 125 2.21 9.57 -1.89
C GLY A 125 1.02 9.70 -2.84
N ILE A 126 1.08 10.58 -3.83
CA ILE A 126 0.02 10.77 -4.84
C ILE A 126 0.62 10.89 -6.23
N CYS A 127 0.01 10.21 -7.19
CA CYS A 127 0.37 10.34 -8.60
C CYS A 127 -0.85 10.13 -9.51
N GLU A 128 -0.67 10.41 -10.78
CA GLU A 128 -1.63 10.12 -11.82
C GLU A 128 -1.13 8.94 -12.65
N ILE A 129 -2.01 7.99 -12.91
CA ILE A 129 -1.77 6.84 -13.77
C ILE A 129 -2.71 6.91 -14.98
N LYS A 130 -2.26 6.32 -16.09
CA LYS A 130 -3.11 6.11 -17.26
C LYS A 130 -3.78 4.74 -17.16
N PHE A 131 -5.10 4.72 -17.10
CA PHE A 131 -5.89 3.49 -17.07
C PHE A 131 -6.93 3.51 -18.17
N LYS A 132 -6.76 2.64 -19.19
CA LYS A 132 -7.49 2.72 -20.45
C LYS A 132 -7.36 4.13 -21.03
N ASN A 133 -8.44 4.82 -21.32
CA ASN A 133 -8.45 6.18 -21.85
C ASN A 133 -8.70 7.27 -20.79
N ARG A 134 -8.50 6.94 -19.50
CA ARG A 134 -8.75 7.84 -18.37
C ARG A 134 -7.46 8.07 -17.58
N ALA A 135 -7.27 9.31 -17.14
CA ALA A 135 -6.30 9.64 -16.11
C ALA A 135 -6.95 9.37 -14.75
N VAL A 136 -6.28 8.62 -13.89
CA VAL A 136 -6.76 8.26 -12.55
C VAL A 136 -5.73 8.71 -11.52
N LYS A 137 -6.14 9.55 -10.59
CA LYS A 137 -5.27 9.90 -9.44
C LYS A 137 -5.37 8.82 -8.39
N ILE A 138 -4.21 8.32 -8.00
CA ILE A 138 -4.08 7.29 -6.98
C ILE A 138 -3.19 7.77 -5.85
N GLY A 139 -3.51 7.33 -4.63
CA GLY A 139 -2.69 7.55 -3.45
C GLY A 139 -1.99 6.28 -2.99
N VAL A 140 -0.91 6.43 -2.23
CA VAL A 140 -0.26 5.34 -1.50
C VAL A 140 0.06 5.76 -0.07
N ALA A 141 -0.10 4.84 0.87
CA ALA A 141 0.26 4.97 2.27
C ALA A 141 0.86 3.64 2.77
N ILE A 142 1.71 3.70 3.80
CA ILE A 142 2.40 2.51 4.29
C ILE A 142 2.01 2.24 5.75
N CYS A 143 1.34 1.11 5.97
CA CYS A 143 1.12 0.45 7.27
C CYS A 143 0.66 1.41 8.38
N TYR A 144 1.59 1.93 9.18
CA TYR A 144 1.31 2.81 10.31
C TYR A 144 0.66 4.13 9.90
N ASP A 145 0.90 4.61 8.66
CA ASP A 145 0.20 5.78 8.08
C ASP A 145 -1.32 5.63 8.12
N LEU A 146 -1.84 4.38 8.11
CA LEU A 146 -3.28 4.11 8.19
C LEU A 146 -3.93 4.69 9.45
N ARG A 147 -3.17 4.92 10.52
CA ARG A 147 -3.66 5.48 11.77
C ARG A 147 -3.93 6.99 11.70
N PHE A 148 -3.36 7.67 10.71
CA PHE A 148 -3.40 9.13 10.57
C PHE A 148 -4.38 9.52 9.45
N GLY A 149 -5.60 9.90 9.85
CA GLY A 149 -6.69 10.28 8.93
C GLY A 149 -6.33 11.46 8.03
N GLU A 150 -5.47 12.33 8.51
CA GLU A 150 -4.98 13.53 7.86
C GLU A 150 -4.34 13.23 6.50
N ILE A 151 -3.54 12.15 6.39
CA ILE A 151 -2.94 11.72 5.11
C ILE A 151 -4.05 11.41 4.10
N PHE A 152 -5.04 10.62 4.50
CA PHE A 152 -6.12 10.18 3.61
C PHE A 152 -7.00 11.35 3.20
N ARG A 153 -7.30 12.25 4.13
CA ARG A 153 -8.02 13.49 3.84
C ARG A 153 -7.25 14.35 2.83
N ALA A 154 -5.96 14.53 3.04
CA ALA A 154 -5.11 15.31 2.14
C ALA A 154 -5.02 14.68 0.74
N LEU A 155 -4.94 13.34 0.64
CA LEU A 155 -4.96 12.62 -0.63
C LEU A 155 -6.31 12.78 -1.35
N ALA A 156 -7.43 12.64 -0.63
CA ALA A 156 -8.77 12.80 -1.19
C ALA A 156 -9.02 14.23 -1.72
N LEU A 157 -8.61 15.25 -0.97
CA LEU A 157 -8.72 16.66 -1.37
C LEU A 157 -7.86 16.98 -2.60
N ARG A 158 -6.75 16.25 -2.83
CA ARG A 158 -5.92 16.33 -4.04
C ARG A 158 -6.48 15.50 -5.21
N GLY A 159 -7.62 14.84 -5.00
CA GLY A 159 -8.37 14.13 -6.03
C GLY A 159 -8.02 12.64 -6.17
N ALA A 160 -7.36 12.04 -5.18
CA ALA A 160 -7.17 10.58 -5.18
C ALA A 160 -8.53 9.88 -5.20
N GLN A 161 -8.69 8.93 -6.12
CA GLN A 161 -9.90 8.12 -6.28
C GLN A 161 -9.77 6.76 -5.57
N ILE A 162 -8.56 6.27 -5.45
CA ILE A 162 -8.21 5.07 -4.71
C ILE A 162 -6.88 5.29 -3.98
N VAL A 163 -6.79 4.80 -2.73
CA VAL A 163 -5.53 4.78 -1.98
C VAL A 163 -5.14 3.34 -1.72
N PHE A 164 -3.92 3.00 -2.11
CA PHE A 164 -3.31 1.71 -1.83
C PHE A 164 -2.54 1.79 -0.51
N VAL A 165 -2.93 0.97 0.45
CA VAL A 165 -2.27 0.84 1.74
C VAL A 165 -1.51 -0.48 1.75
N ILE A 166 -0.19 -0.42 1.65
CA ILE A 166 0.67 -1.59 1.77
C ILE A 166 1.12 -1.74 3.23
N ALA A 167 1.01 -2.94 3.80
CA ALA A 167 1.19 -3.12 5.23
C ALA A 167 1.81 -4.48 5.63
N GLN A 168 2.34 -4.47 6.86
CA GLN A 168 2.78 -5.64 7.63
C GLN A 168 2.14 -5.57 9.03
N PHE A 169 0.80 -5.52 9.06
CA PHE A 169 0.03 -5.43 10.29
C PHE A 169 -0.06 -6.78 10.99
N ALA A 170 0.33 -6.80 12.24
CA ALA A 170 0.31 -7.99 13.08
C ALA A 170 -1.13 -8.47 13.39
N GLN A 171 -1.27 -9.78 13.63
CA GLN A 171 -2.55 -10.42 13.94
C GLN A 171 -3.19 -9.83 15.21
N SER A 172 -2.41 -9.49 16.22
CA SER A 172 -2.90 -8.88 17.47
C SER A 172 -3.62 -7.54 17.27
N ARG A 173 -3.37 -6.87 16.15
CA ARG A 173 -3.95 -5.55 15.81
C ARG A 173 -4.79 -5.57 14.53
N ILE A 174 -5.22 -6.75 14.10
CA ILE A 174 -5.90 -6.89 12.79
C ILE A 174 -7.25 -6.17 12.75
N GLU A 175 -7.98 -6.11 13.87
CA GLU A 175 -9.24 -5.37 13.94
C GLU A 175 -9.03 -3.86 13.73
N HIS A 176 -7.90 -3.30 14.20
CA HIS A 176 -7.56 -1.91 13.91
C HIS A 176 -7.31 -1.70 12.41
N PHE A 177 -6.61 -2.64 11.75
CA PHE A 177 -6.37 -2.57 10.31
C PHE A 177 -7.68 -2.54 9.50
N ILE A 178 -8.61 -3.43 9.83
CA ILE A 178 -9.90 -3.54 9.16
C ILE A 178 -10.75 -2.29 9.40
N THR A 179 -10.88 -1.89 10.67
CA THR A 179 -11.72 -0.75 11.07
C THR A 179 -11.20 0.55 10.48
N LEU A 180 -9.88 0.81 10.59
CA LEU A 180 -9.29 2.03 10.07
C LEU A 180 -9.37 2.09 8.54
N ALA A 181 -9.09 1.00 7.82
CA ALA A 181 -9.20 1.00 6.36
C ALA A 181 -10.63 1.33 5.90
N ARG A 182 -11.66 0.80 6.59
CA ARG A 182 -13.05 1.15 6.32
C ARG A 182 -13.36 2.61 6.65
N ALA A 183 -12.88 3.10 7.78
CA ALA A 183 -13.05 4.51 8.17
C ALA A 183 -12.45 5.46 7.10
N ARG A 184 -11.22 5.17 6.62
CA ARG A 184 -10.57 5.96 5.56
C ARG A 184 -11.37 5.99 4.27
N ALA A 185 -12.02 4.89 3.90
CA ALA A 185 -12.89 4.85 2.73
C ALA A 185 -14.13 5.72 2.91
N ILE A 186 -14.84 5.54 4.02
CA ILE A 186 -16.12 6.22 4.33
C ILE A 186 -15.92 7.73 4.44
N GLU A 187 -15.02 8.17 5.32
CA GLU A 187 -14.82 9.57 5.64
C GLU A 187 -14.27 10.42 4.48
N ASN A 188 -13.63 9.78 3.50
CA ASN A 188 -13.06 10.44 2.33
C ASN A 188 -13.79 10.12 1.04
N GLN A 189 -14.75 9.19 1.06
CA GLN A 189 -15.54 8.76 -0.10
C GLN A 189 -14.66 8.35 -1.28
N ILE A 190 -13.66 7.51 -1.00
CA ILE A 190 -12.71 6.96 -1.98
C ILE A 190 -12.59 5.45 -1.80
N PHE A 191 -12.06 4.76 -2.80
CA PHE A 191 -11.68 3.35 -2.61
C PHE A 191 -10.42 3.24 -1.74
N ILE A 192 -10.39 2.20 -0.89
CA ILE A 192 -9.17 1.79 -0.17
C ILE A 192 -8.83 0.35 -0.55
N CYS A 193 -7.66 0.16 -1.14
CA CYS A 193 -7.07 -1.16 -1.35
C CYS A 193 -5.98 -1.39 -0.30
N ALA A 194 -6.32 -2.11 0.76
CA ALA A 194 -5.40 -2.38 1.86
C ALA A 194 -4.80 -3.79 1.72
N VAL A 195 -3.48 -3.88 1.48
CA VAL A 195 -2.75 -5.12 1.26
C VAL A 195 -1.81 -5.37 2.42
N ASN A 196 -2.01 -6.49 3.12
CA ASN A 196 -1.27 -6.84 4.33
C ASN A 196 -0.45 -8.13 4.14
N GLY A 197 0.67 -8.22 4.81
CA GLY A 197 1.44 -9.45 4.94
C GLY A 197 0.67 -10.57 5.64
N CYS A 198 1.10 -11.80 5.43
CA CYS A 198 0.60 -12.99 6.15
C CYS A 198 1.77 -13.92 6.47
N GLY A 199 1.58 -14.83 7.42
CA GLY A 199 2.61 -15.75 7.89
C GLY A 199 3.31 -15.25 9.15
N ASP A 200 4.35 -15.99 9.54
CA ASP A 200 5.12 -15.72 10.76
C ASP A 200 6.02 -14.48 10.56
N THR A 201 6.11 -13.62 11.57
CA THR A 201 7.01 -12.46 11.60
C THR A 201 8.46 -12.86 11.90
N GLY A 202 8.71 -14.08 12.36
CA GLY A 202 9.99 -14.51 12.89
C GLY A 202 10.32 -13.93 14.28
N GLN A 203 9.35 -13.27 14.92
CA GLN A 203 9.50 -12.60 16.23
C GLN A 203 8.42 -13.05 17.24
N GLY A 204 7.86 -14.25 17.05
CA GLY A 204 6.85 -14.82 17.95
C GLY A 204 5.42 -14.31 17.72
N GLU A 205 5.19 -13.55 16.66
CA GLU A 205 3.87 -13.06 16.24
C GLU A 205 3.65 -13.39 14.75
N SER A 206 2.42 -13.35 14.27
CA SER A 206 2.10 -13.50 12.85
C SER A 206 1.50 -12.23 12.26
N PHE A 207 1.69 -12.01 10.97
CA PHE A 207 0.95 -10.99 10.24
C PHE A 207 -0.51 -11.42 10.04
N GLY A 208 -1.41 -10.45 10.19
CA GLY A 208 -2.84 -10.72 10.26
C GLY A 208 -3.51 -11.08 8.94
N GLY A 209 -2.82 -10.90 7.82
CA GLY A 209 -3.47 -11.04 6.53
C GLY A 209 -4.62 -10.07 6.33
N ASN A 210 -5.78 -10.58 5.89
CA ASN A 210 -7.01 -9.79 5.73
C ASN A 210 -6.88 -8.60 4.76
N SER A 211 -6.12 -8.75 3.66
CA SER A 211 -6.11 -7.74 2.61
C SER A 211 -7.50 -7.57 2.02
N MET A 212 -7.86 -6.34 1.67
CA MET A 212 -9.22 -6.04 1.24
C MET A 212 -9.28 -4.87 0.27
N LEU A 213 -10.31 -4.87 -0.57
CA LEU A 213 -10.77 -3.72 -1.32
C LEU A 213 -12.06 -3.22 -0.69
N ILE A 214 -12.13 -1.92 -0.43
CA ILE A 214 -13.25 -1.27 0.25
C ILE A 214 -13.78 -0.17 -0.65
N SER A 215 -15.11 -0.13 -0.83
CA SER A 215 -15.82 0.89 -1.62
C SER A 215 -15.90 2.23 -0.88
N PRO A 216 -16.23 3.33 -1.57
CA PRO A 216 -16.45 4.64 -0.95
C PRO A 216 -17.52 4.66 0.15
N GLY A 217 -18.44 3.69 0.13
CA GLY A 217 -19.47 3.50 1.18
C GLY A 217 -19.02 2.65 2.36
N GLY A 218 -17.77 2.15 2.34
CA GLY A 218 -17.25 1.29 3.42
C GLY A 218 -17.59 -0.18 3.29
N GLU A 219 -18.17 -0.61 2.16
CA GLU A 219 -18.42 -2.03 1.89
C GLU A 219 -17.11 -2.74 1.53
N ILE A 220 -16.93 -3.93 2.07
CA ILE A 220 -15.80 -4.79 1.73
C ILE A 220 -16.12 -5.52 0.42
N VAL A 221 -15.71 -4.96 -0.72
CA VAL A 221 -15.90 -5.53 -2.05
C VAL A 221 -15.21 -6.89 -2.19
N ALA A 222 -14.03 -7.00 -1.59
CA ALA A 222 -13.28 -8.25 -1.55
C ALA A 222 -12.40 -8.30 -0.30
N ARG A 223 -12.27 -9.49 0.28
CA ARG A 223 -11.37 -9.76 1.40
C ARG A 223 -10.69 -11.11 1.24
N LEU A 224 -9.44 -11.16 1.62
CA LEU A 224 -8.68 -12.40 1.79
C LEU A 224 -8.67 -12.83 3.26
N GLY A 225 -8.35 -14.11 3.52
CA GLY A 225 -8.15 -14.64 4.86
C GLY A 225 -6.73 -14.40 5.39
N LYS A 226 -6.29 -15.27 6.30
CA LYS A 226 -4.97 -15.23 6.94
C LYS A 226 -3.87 -15.91 6.14
N LYS A 227 -4.22 -16.75 5.15
CA LYS A 227 -3.26 -17.53 4.35
C LYS A 227 -2.85 -16.78 3.09
N GLU A 228 -1.68 -17.12 2.57
CA GLU A 228 -1.22 -16.64 1.28
C GLU A 228 -2.22 -16.95 0.17
N ALA A 229 -2.62 -15.92 -0.55
CA ALA A 229 -3.55 -16.05 -1.66
C ALA A 229 -3.48 -14.84 -2.61
N VAL A 230 -4.06 -15.01 -3.81
CA VAL A 230 -4.30 -13.97 -4.80
C VAL A 230 -5.81 -13.85 -5.00
N LYS A 231 -6.33 -12.64 -4.90
CA LYS A 231 -7.72 -12.32 -5.22
C LYS A 231 -7.77 -11.12 -6.15
N ILE A 232 -8.59 -11.21 -7.18
CA ILE A 232 -8.90 -10.09 -8.06
C ILE A 232 -10.22 -9.51 -7.61
N ALA A 233 -10.26 -8.18 -7.53
CA ALA A 233 -11.47 -7.42 -7.26
C ALA A 233 -11.52 -6.20 -8.17
N GLU A 234 -12.70 -5.73 -8.49
CA GLU A 234 -12.94 -4.57 -9.34
C GLU A 234 -13.34 -3.35 -8.50
N ALA A 235 -12.70 -2.22 -8.76
CA ALA A 235 -13.11 -0.91 -8.24
C ALA A 235 -13.79 -0.14 -9.38
N ASP A 236 -15.11 0.02 -9.32
CA ASP A 236 -15.84 0.94 -10.20
C ASP A 236 -15.68 2.37 -9.67
N LEU A 237 -14.71 3.10 -10.24
CA LEU A 237 -14.41 4.46 -9.77
C LEU A 237 -15.57 5.45 -9.97
N ASP A 238 -16.56 5.13 -10.81
CA ASP A 238 -17.74 5.96 -10.99
C ASP A 238 -18.69 5.90 -9.76
N GLU A 239 -18.53 4.91 -8.89
CA GLU A 239 -19.24 4.88 -7.60
C GLU A 239 -18.93 6.10 -6.73
N ILE A 240 -17.71 6.65 -6.80
CA ILE A 240 -17.32 7.85 -6.05
C ILE A 240 -18.26 9.00 -6.38
N LEU A 241 -18.54 9.20 -7.66
CA LEU A 241 -19.46 10.26 -8.12
C LEU A 241 -20.89 10.01 -7.64
N LYS A 242 -21.34 8.74 -7.68
CA LYS A 242 -22.67 8.34 -7.21
C LYS A 242 -22.84 8.59 -5.70
N PHE A 243 -21.79 8.32 -4.88
CA PHE A 243 -21.79 8.59 -3.45
C PHE A 243 -21.81 10.09 -3.17
N ARG A 244 -20.92 10.87 -3.80
CA ARG A 244 -20.82 12.32 -3.60
C ARG A 244 -22.04 13.08 -4.10
N ALA A 245 -22.72 12.58 -5.14
CA ALA A 245 -23.97 13.19 -5.60
C ALA A 245 -25.10 13.12 -4.55
N LYS A 246 -25.08 12.12 -3.67
CA LYS A 246 -26.06 11.97 -2.57
C LYS A 246 -25.67 12.77 -1.32
N MET A 247 -24.40 12.76 -0.96
CA MET A 247 -23.85 13.39 0.22
C MET A 247 -22.36 13.65 -0.02
N ASP A 248 -21.93 14.89 -0.17
CA ASP A 248 -20.53 15.25 -0.46
C ASP A 248 -19.83 15.74 0.80
N LEU A 249 -19.27 14.81 1.55
CA LEU A 249 -18.57 15.10 2.82
C LEU A 249 -17.42 16.07 2.64
N LEU A 250 -16.75 16.09 1.47
CA LEU A 250 -15.64 16.99 1.24
C LEU A 250 -16.09 18.45 1.06
N LYS A 251 -17.30 18.67 0.53
CA LYS A 251 -17.89 20.03 0.42
C LYS A 251 -18.38 20.56 1.76
N ASP A 252 -18.83 19.66 2.64
CA ASP A 252 -19.38 20.06 3.96
C ASP A 252 -18.30 20.35 4.99
N MET A 253 -17.01 20.15 4.65
CA MET A 253 -15.89 20.45 5.52
C MET A 253 -15.83 21.94 5.90
N LYS A 254 -15.29 22.19 7.09
CA LYS A 254 -15.02 23.52 7.64
C LYS A 254 -13.52 23.70 7.90
N PRO A 255 -12.67 23.79 6.83
CA PRO A 255 -11.22 23.82 6.99
C PRO A 255 -10.72 24.96 7.85
N GLU A 256 -11.47 26.07 7.89
CA GLU A 256 -11.17 27.24 8.71
C GLU A 256 -11.20 26.97 10.22
N ILE A 257 -11.98 25.95 10.64
CA ILE A 257 -12.09 25.54 12.06
C ILE A 257 -10.99 24.54 12.42
N TYR A 258 -10.50 23.77 11.44
CA TYR A 258 -9.52 22.67 11.66
C TYR A 258 -8.06 23.15 11.56
N LYS A 259 -7.79 24.43 11.25
CA LYS A 259 -6.45 24.98 11.02
C LYS A 259 -5.57 25.12 12.26
N GLU A 260 -6.12 24.91 13.44
CA GLU A 260 -5.42 25.07 14.71
C GLU A 260 -4.73 23.78 15.20
N PHE A 261 -4.62 22.77 14.36
CA PHE A 261 -3.95 21.49 14.63
C PHE A 261 -2.71 21.29 13.78
#